data_cf3a0986898cb09c2d66e0dbd8209887
#
_entry.id   cf3a0986898cb09c2d66e0dbd8209887
#
_cell.length_a   1.000
_cell.length_b   1.000
_cell.length_c   1.000
_cell.angle_alpha   90.00
_cell.angle_beta   90.00
_cell.angle_gamma   90.00
#
_symmetry.space_group_name_H-M   'P 1'
#
loop_
_entity.id
_entity.type
_entity.pdbx_description
1 polymer ?
#
loop_
_entity_poly.entity_id
_entity_poly.type
_entity_poly.pdbx_seq_one_letter_code
_entity_poly.pdbx_strand_id
1 'polypeptide(L)'
;DDHDEHGDHEEHGEEHGEERIFSSTDQESFTAKGQYNLSSNFLKSIEYTYRDTDYELVEAHAEEEGHDDHDDDHGEEHAPTIFTNDATEYGAIFDISTDNLIQKIAFNFVDEDSAIVGEESFMNPANNEEFTFGYFLSADLDAFYLDAGFRLDQIERTGSVTDEDHGDVDYYNLDDDTNSFAISLGRDLTDSLNMNIGFASVERLPSVIELYMNGPHLATGRLETGNPNLKGETSDNFDITFNYDDGDFFAMASFYINDVDNYISLIDMHDDHDDHDDEHGDEHGDEHDEEFAHLIKANYVQEDAEFKGYEIEIGRTFSLGSGDMTVSFGRDDVEAEFSDGHNVPRINPARNIYSLSYVENDWLFKLSLKDVEKQDDIAEGETVTDSYQMLNARLTKVFNMNGAGELKVTIFGTNLLDEAARNHSSFVKNEVPLPGRNYGAKFSFKF
;
A
#
# COMPACT_ATOMS: atom_id res chain seq x y z
N ASP A 1 -35.45 -16.32 -64.73
CA ASP A 1 -34.64 -15.14 -64.61
C ASP A 1 -34.84 -14.60 -63.22
N ASP A 2 -33.98 -15.12 -62.40
CA ASP A 2 -33.98 -14.94 -60.93
C ASP A 2 -32.94 -13.94 -60.56
N HIS A 3 -33.32 -12.95 -59.76
CA HIS A 3 -32.38 -12.07 -59.04
C HIS A 3 -32.54 -12.27 -57.54
N ASP A 4 -31.58 -12.97 -56.97
CA ASP A 4 -31.35 -13.00 -55.53
C ASP A 4 -30.51 -11.78 -55.14
N GLU A 5 -31.11 -10.80 -54.47
CA GLU A 5 -30.42 -9.73 -53.76
C GLU A 5 -30.14 -10.22 -52.34
N HIS A 6 -28.88 -10.52 -52.05
CA HIS A 6 -28.38 -10.68 -50.71
C HIS A 6 -28.19 -9.29 -50.12
N GLY A 7 -28.99 -8.97 -49.09
CA GLY A 7 -28.79 -7.80 -48.25
C GLY A 7 -27.59 -8.04 -47.31
N ASP A 8 -26.59 -7.18 -47.44
CA ASP A 8 -25.52 -7.02 -46.47
C ASP A 8 -26.12 -6.51 -45.16
N HIS A 9 -26.14 -7.34 -44.15
CA HIS A 9 -26.31 -6.90 -42.79
C HIS A 9 -24.97 -6.31 -42.32
N GLU A 10 -24.85 -5.00 -42.33
CA GLU A 10 -23.83 -4.29 -41.56
C GLU A 10 -24.07 -4.61 -40.08
N GLU A 11 -23.16 -5.36 -39.48
CA GLU A 11 -23.07 -5.48 -38.06
C GLU A 11 -22.72 -4.09 -37.51
N HIS A 12 -23.71 -3.40 -36.97
CA HIS A 12 -23.49 -2.27 -36.07
C HIS A 12 -22.89 -2.87 -34.78
N GLY A 13 -21.57 -2.93 -34.70
CA GLY A 13 -20.89 -3.05 -33.44
C GLY A 13 -21.25 -1.81 -32.62
N GLU A 14 -22.03 -1.99 -31.58
CA GLU A 14 -22.21 -0.98 -30.56
C GLU A 14 -20.84 -0.82 -29.89
N GLU A 15 -20.10 0.23 -30.28
CA GLU A 15 -18.98 0.72 -29.49
C GLU A 15 -19.61 1.29 -28.21
N HIS A 16 -19.67 0.49 -27.16
CA HIS A 16 -19.88 1.00 -25.81
C HIS A 16 -18.73 1.98 -25.55
N GLY A 17 -19.05 3.26 -25.48
CA GLY A 17 -18.10 4.30 -25.12
C GLY A 17 -17.42 3.89 -23.81
N GLU A 18 -16.08 3.93 -23.78
CA GLU A 18 -15.33 3.69 -22.54
C GLU A 18 -15.74 4.78 -21.53
N GLU A 19 -16.51 4.41 -20.52
CA GLU A 19 -16.85 5.29 -19.41
C GLU A 19 -15.56 5.75 -18.74
N ARG A 20 -15.36 7.08 -18.74
CA ARG A 20 -14.19 7.67 -18.11
C ARG A 20 -14.51 8.09 -16.69
N ILE A 21 -13.90 7.40 -15.73
CA ILE A 21 -13.94 7.78 -14.32
C ILE A 21 -12.83 8.80 -14.07
N PHE A 22 -13.15 9.88 -13.38
CA PHE A 22 -12.17 10.84 -12.87
C PHE A 22 -12.34 11.01 -11.37
N SER A 23 -11.24 11.29 -10.68
CA SER A 23 -11.25 11.54 -9.25
C SER A 23 -10.74 12.95 -8.95
N SER A 24 -11.32 13.58 -7.93
CA SER A 24 -10.87 14.84 -7.34
C SER A 24 -10.67 14.65 -5.86
N THR A 25 -9.51 15.07 -5.35
CA THR A 25 -9.17 14.95 -3.93
C THR A 25 -9.02 16.32 -3.31
N ASP A 26 -9.68 16.55 -2.17
CA ASP A 26 -9.43 17.67 -1.28
C ASP A 26 -8.92 17.15 0.06
N GLN A 27 -7.88 17.78 0.60
CA GLN A 27 -7.32 17.39 1.89
C GLN A 27 -6.85 18.63 2.65
N GLU A 28 -7.41 18.81 3.83
CA GLU A 28 -6.93 19.78 4.80
C GLU A 28 -6.24 19.03 5.95
N SER A 29 -5.06 19.49 6.36
CA SER A 29 -4.34 18.89 7.49
C SER A 29 -3.67 19.97 8.32
N PHE A 30 -3.96 19.98 9.60
CA PHE A 30 -3.27 20.79 10.59
C PHE A 30 -2.41 19.91 11.48
N THR A 31 -1.11 20.20 11.56
CA THR A 31 -0.18 19.46 12.44
C THR A 31 0.58 20.43 13.33
N ALA A 32 0.49 20.23 14.64
CA ALA A 32 1.30 20.92 15.63
C ALA A 32 2.22 19.94 16.34
N LYS A 33 3.55 20.15 16.22
CA LYS A 33 4.58 19.33 16.88
C LYS A 33 5.47 20.23 17.71
N GLY A 34 5.88 19.73 18.87
CA GLY A 34 6.82 20.45 19.71
C GLY A 34 7.59 19.52 20.63
N GLN A 35 8.70 20.04 21.15
CA GLN A 35 9.53 19.34 22.12
C GLN A 35 9.83 20.31 23.28
N TYR A 36 9.65 19.81 24.48
CA TYR A 36 10.03 20.50 25.72
C TYR A 36 11.15 19.74 26.41
N ASN A 37 12.35 20.36 26.46
CA ASN A 37 13.51 19.80 27.13
C ASN A 37 13.51 20.17 28.61
N LEU A 38 13.75 19.17 29.47
CA LEU A 38 13.77 19.32 30.92
C LEU A 38 15.19 19.16 31.47
N SER A 39 15.53 19.94 32.48
CA SER A 39 16.78 19.80 33.23
C SER A 39 16.62 18.78 34.39
N SER A 40 16.04 17.62 34.09
CA SER A 40 15.77 16.55 35.06
C SER A 40 16.65 15.34 34.78
N ASN A 41 17.06 14.63 35.84
CA ASN A 41 17.81 13.39 35.68
C ASN A 41 16.91 12.20 35.28
N PHE A 42 15.60 12.30 35.47
CA PHE A 42 14.64 11.23 35.20
C PHE A 42 13.91 11.43 33.88
N LEU A 43 13.48 12.64 33.56
CA LEU A 43 12.74 12.98 32.33
C LEU A 43 13.55 14.01 31.56
N LYS A 44 14.07 13.66 30.40
CA LYS A 44 14.92 14.50 29.55
C LYS A 44 14.12 15.46 28.70
N SER A 45 13.10 14.90 28.03
CA SER A 45 12.21 15.69 27.16
C SER A 45 10.82 15.07 27.07
N ILE A 46 9.88 15.92 26.65
CA ILE A 46 8.54 15.53 26.23
C ILE A 46 8.37 16.05 24.81
N GLU A 47 8.14 15.13 23.87
CA GLU A 47 7.70 15.45 22.50
C GLU A 47 6.20 15.29 22.44
N TYR A 48 5.51 16.17 21.72
CA TYR A 48 4.07 16.08 21.53
C TYR A 48 3.70 16.33 20.07
N THR A 49 2.64 15.66 19.65
CA THR A 49 2.03 15.81 18.32
C THR A 49 0.55 15.97 18.49
N TYR A 50 -0.01 16.92 17.77
CA TYR A 50 -1.43 17.02 17.47
C TYR A 50 -1.58 17.05 15.97
N ARG A 51 -2.48 16.24 15.42
CA ARG A 51 -2.85 16.26 14.01
C ARG A 51 -4.36 16.23 13.89
N ASP A 52 -4.86 17.00 12.96
CA ASP A 52 -6.25 17.06 12.56
C ASP A 52 -6.26 16.98 11.02
N THR A 53 -7.01 16.06 10.46
CA THR A 53 -7.03 15.81 9.02
C THR A 53 -8.46 15.62 8.59
N ASP A 54 -8.84 16.32 7.54
CA ASP A 54 -10.10 16.23 6.82
C ASP A 54 -9.75 15.83 5.38
N TYR A 55 -10.30 14.73 4.90
CA TYR A 55 -10.02 14.17 3.59
C TYR A 55 -11.32 13.85 2.86
N GLU A 56 -11.43 14.33 1.62
CA GLU A 56 -12.51 14.00 0.71
C GLU A 56 -11.94 13.56 -0.65
N LEU A 57 -12.40 12.41 -1.14
CA LEU A 57 -12.18 11.97 -2.50
C LEU A 57 -13.55 11.84 -3.18
N VAL A 58 -13.72 12.50 -4.31
CA VAL A 58 -14.90 12.40 -5.16
C VAL A 58 -14.56 11.62 -6.42
N GLU A 59 -15.24 10.52 -6.68
CA GLU A 59 -15.17 9.77 -7.93
C GLU A 59 -16.45 10.03 -8.74
N ALA A 60 -16.32 10.35 -10.02
CA ALA A 60 -17.43 10.66 -10.90
C ALA A 60 -17.18 10.18 -12.32
N HIS A 61 -18.26 9.85 -13.01
CA HIS A 61 -18.23 9.49 -14.43
C HIS A 61 -18.18 10.77 -15.27
N ALA A 62 -17.37 10.77 -16.35
CA ALA A 62 -17.32 11.88 -17.27
C ALA A 62 -18.53 11.79 -18.23
N GLU A 63 -19.38 12.80 -18.23
CA GLU A 63 -20.40 12.94 -19.24
C GLU A 63 -19.77 13.08 -20.64
N GLU A 64 -20.20 12.29 -21.64
CA GLU A 64 -19.85 12.54 -23.02
C GLU A 64 -20.55 13.81 -23.51
N GLU A 65 -19.81 14.91 -23.65
CA GLU A 65 -20.27 16.10 -24.38
C GLU A 65 -20.43 15.74 -25.88
N GLY A 66 -21.63 15.42 -26.31
CA GLY A 66 -21.93 15.48 -27.74
C GLY A 66 -22.87 14.46 -28.31
N HIS A 67 -24.15 14.81 -28.33
CA HIS A 67 -24.92 14.88 -29.57
C HIS A 67 -26.26 15.59 -29.29
N ASP A 68 -26.38 16.84 -29.76
CA ASP A 68 -27.65 17.51 -29.93
C ASP A 68 -28.56 16.67 -30.85
N ASP A 69 -29.84 16.60 -30.49
CA ASP A 69 -30.95 16.05 -31.22
C ASP A 69 -31.23 14.55 -31.07
N HIS A 70 -31.92 14.16 -29.95
CA HIS A 70 -33.21 13.45 -30.07
C HIS A 70 -33.83 13.27 -28.67
N ASP A 71 -35.11 13.63 -28.61
CA ASP A 71 -36.00 13.52 -27.44
C ASP A 71 -36.08 12.10 -26.88
N ASP A 72 -36.15 12.03 -25.52
CA ASP A 72 -36.65 10.92 -24.73
C ASP A 72 -35.75 9.68 -24.60
N ASP A 73 -34.62 9.80 -23.89
CA ASP A 73 -34.18 8.69 -23.05
C ASP A 73 -33.58 9.27 -21.75
N HIS A 74 -34.10 8.81 -20.63
CA HIS A 74 -33.61 9.18 -19.28
C HIS A 74 -32.27 8.46 -19.07
N GLY A 75 -31.16 9.03 -19.50
CA GLY A 75 -29.85 8.67 -19.04
C GLY A 75 -29.84 8.98 -17.53
N GLU A 76 -29.76 7.98 -16.68
CA GLU A 76 -29.58 8.14 -15.27
C GLU A 76 -28.21 8.79 -15.05
N GLU A 77 -28.21 10.08 -14.65
CA GLU A 77 -26.97 10.74 -14.20
C GLU A 77 -26.49 10.01 -12.95
N HIS A 78 -25.45 9.19 -13.07
CA HIS A 78 -24.85 8.53 -11.92
C HIS A 78 -24.30 9.58 -10.94
N ALA A 79 -24.83 9.56 -9.71
CA ALA A 79 -24.36 10.46 -8.67
C ALA A 79 -22.91 10.10 -8.29
N PRO A 80 -22.03 11.08 -8.04
CA PRO A 80 -20.65 10.80 -7.68
C PRO A 80 -20.56 10.03 -6.35
N THR A 81 -19.56 9.16 -6.26
CA THR A 81 -19.19 8.48 -5.01
C THR A 81 -18.20 9.34 -4.24
N ILE A 82 -18.50 9.62 -2.98
CA ILE A 82 -17.74 10.50 -2.10
C ILE A 82 -17.18 9.67 -0.95
N PHE A 83 -15.87 9.64 -0.84
CA PHE A 83 -15.13 9.03 0.27
C PHE A 83 -14.70 10.13 1.23
N THR A 84 -15.04 10.00 2.50
CA THR A 84 -14.57 10.90 3.55
C THR A 84 -13.79 10.16 4.61
N ASN A 85 -12.77 10.83 5.15
CA ASN A 85 -11.98 10.34 6.27
C ASN A 85 -11.53 11.52 7.12
N ASP A 86 -12.13 11.65 8.30
CA ASP A 86 -11.82 12.69 9.27
C ASP A 86 -11.10 12.07 10.44
N ALA A 87 -9.89 12.55 10.76
CA ALA A 87 -9.07 11.96 11.81
C ALA A 87 -8.44 13.00 12.73
N THR A 88 -8.54 12.75 14.04
CA THR A 88 -7.83 13.52 15.06
C THR A 88 -6.84 12.62 15.81
N GLU A 89 -5.59 13.07 15.92
CA GLU A 89 -4.51 12.34 16.59
C GLU A 89 -3.84 13.18 17.68
N TYR A 90 -3.62 12.58 18.85
CA TYR A 90 -2.84 13.14 19.96
C TYR A 90 -1.71 12.17 20.32
N GLY A 91 -0.45 12.63 20.24
CA GLY A 91 0.72 11.83 20.59
C GLY A 91 1.61 12.52 21.64
N ALA A 92 2.23 11.73 22.51
CA ALA A 92 3.24 12.19 23.44
C ALA A 92 4.34 11.13 23.61
N ILE A 93 5.61 11.58 23.57
CA ILE A 93 6.78 10.72 23.85
C ILE A 93 7.57 11.33 24.99
N PHE A 94 7.83 10.53 26.00
CA PHE A 94 8.59 10.88 27.19
C PHE A 94 9.98 10.21 27.12
N ASP A 95 11.03 11.01 26.99
CA ASP A 95 12.42 10.52 27.03
C ASP A 95 12.88 10.41 28.49
N ILE A 96 13.02 9.17 28.95
CA ILE A 96 13.51 8.81 30.28
C ILE A 96 14.90 8.17 30.23
N SER A 97 15.66 8.42 29.18
CA SER A 97 16.99 7.88 28.94
C SER A 97 17.99 8.25 30.04
N THR A 98 18.92 7.35 30.27
CA THR A 98 20.12 7.56 31.12
C THR A 98 21.37 7.67 30.25
N ASP A 99 22.55 7.80 30.84
CA ASP A 99 23.79 7.93 30.05
C ASP A 99 24.13 6.67 29.23
N ASN A 100 23.67 5.49 29.67
CA ASN A 100 23.99 4.20 29.05
C ASN A 100 22.77 3.49 28.46
N LEU A 101 21.57 4.08 28.56
CA LEU A 101 20.34 3.42 28.22
C LEU A 101 19.36 4.43 27.62
N ILE A 102 19.00 4.25 26.36
CA ILE A 102 17.93 5.02 25.73
C ILE A 102 16.61 4.37 26.12
N GLN A 103 15.69 5.13 26.68
CA GLN A 103 14.37 4.66 27.05
C GLN A 103 13.33 5.70 26.70
N LYS A 104 12.26 5.27 26.05
CA LYS A 104 11.14 6.14 25.71
C LYS A 104 9.81 5.49 26.08
N ILE A 105 8.89 6.28 26.60
CA ILE A 105 7.48 5.91 26.77
C ILE A 105 6.66 6.74 25.81
N ALA A 106 5.80 6.10 25.06
CA ALA A 106 4.92 6.75 24.09
C ALA A 106 3.46 6.50 24.44
N PHE A 107 2.62 7.49 24.18
CA PHE A 107 1.17 7.41 24.18
C PHE A 107 0.67 7.99 22.87
N ASN A 108 -0.32 7.35 22.28
CA ASN A 108 -1.03 7.87 21.12
C ASN A 108 -2.52 7.62 21.28
N PHE A 109 -3.34 8.54 20.80
CA PHE A 109 -4.78 8.40 20.67
C PHE A 109 -5.18 8.87 19.28
N VAL A 110 -6.00 8.07 18.61
CA VAL A 110 -6.57 8.33 17.29
C VAL A 110 -8.06 8.17 17.39
N ASP A 111 -8.81 9.09 16.81
CA ASP A 111 -10.24 9.01 16.56
C ASP A 111 -10.47 9.33 15.08
N GLU A 112 -11.07 8.40 14.35
CA GLU A 112 -11.17 8.43 12.91
C GLU A 112 -12.57 8.02 12.46
N ASP A 113 -13.23 8.91 11.73
CA ASP A 113 -14.52 8.68 11.09
C ASP A 113 -14.32 8.48 9.57
N SER A 114 -14.85 7.39 9.04
CA SER A 114 -14.81 7.07 7.62
C SER A 114 -16.20 6.84 7.06
N ALA A 115 -16.49 7.36 5.87
CA ALA A 115 -17.75 7.10 5.19
C ALA A 115 -17.56 7.08 3.67
N ILE A 116 -18.41 6.28 2.99
CA ILE A 116 -18.56 6.26 1.55
C ILE A 116 -20.02 6.55 1.25
N VAL A 117 -20.28 7.62 0.49
CA VAL A 117 -21.63 8.13 0.22
C VAL A 117 -21.78 8.33 -1.28
N GLY A 118 -22.89 7.89 -1.84
CA GLY A 118 -23.18 8.00 -3.27
C GLY A 118 -23.91 6.78 -3.77
N GLU A 119 -24.08 6.69 -5.07
CA GLU A 119 -24.81 5.60 -5.70
C GLU A 119 -24.04 4.27 -5.59
N GLU A 120 -22.72 4.33 -5.62
CA GLU A 120 -21.82 3.18 -5.46
C GLU A 120 -21.26 3.10 -4.04
N SER A 121 -22.05 3.43 -3.02
CA SER A 121 -21.64 3.33 -1.63
C SER A 121 -21.52 1.87 -1.23
N PHE A 122 -20.30 1.42 -0.95
CA PHE A 122 -20.01 0.02 -0.57
C PHE A 122 -19.56 -0.13 0.90
N MET A 123 -19.69 0.91 1.70
CA MET A 123 -19.43 0.86 3.14
C MET A 123 -20.25 1.93 3.88
N ASN A 124 -21.02 1.52 4.86
CA ASN A 124 -21.69 2.46 5.75
C ASN A 124 -20.69 3.24 6.60
N PRO A 125 -21.06 4.42 7.15
CA PRO A 125 -20.20 5.16 8.06
C PRO A 125 -19.68 4.28 9.20
N ALA A 126 -18.39 4.38 9.46
CA ALA A 126 -17.67 3.63 10.48
C ALA A 126 -16.72 4.55 11.26
N ASN A 127 -16.51 4.23 12.55
CA ASN A 127 -15.57 4.94 13.41
C ASN A 127 -14.52 3.96 13.95
N ASN A 128 -13.29 4.46 14.12
CA ASN A 128 -12.16 3.76 14.72
C ASN A 128 -11.54 4.64 15.81
N GLU A 129 -11.63 4.21 17.08
CA GLU A 129 -10.92 4.81 18.20
C GLU A 129 -9.77 3.89 18.62
N GLU A 130 -8.55 4.45 18.76
CA GLU A 130 -7.38 3.69 19.18
C GLU A 130 -6.58 4.45 20.23
N PHE A 131 -6.29 3.79 21.36
CA PHE A 131 -5.34 4.25 22.35
C PHE A 131 -4.14 3.31 22.41
N THR A 132 -2.95 3.86 22.20
CA THR A 132 -1.68 3.13 22.20
C THR A 132 -0.82 3.53 23.38
N PHE A 133 -0.25 2.54 24.08
CA PHE A 133 0.89 2.67 24.97
C PHE A 133 2.10 1.96 24.38
N GLY A 134 3.25 2.64 24.30
CA GLY A 134 4.52 2.07 23.84
C GLY A 134 5.66 2.27 24.83
N TYR A 135 6.55 1.27 24.93
CA TYR A 135 7.82 1.40 25.61
C TYR A 135 8.95 0.93 24.70
N PHE A 136 10.01 1.71 24.60
CA PHE A 136 11.20 1.41 23.82
C PHE A 136 12.45 1.48 24.71
N LEU A 137 13.36 0.54 24.49
CA LEU A 137 14.65 0.41 25.15
C LEU A 137 15.73 0.19 24.09
N SER A 138 16.85 0.95 24.19
CA SER A 138 18.08 0.68 23.42
C SER A 138 19.30 0.76 24.34
N ALA A 139 20.18 -0.24 24.25
CA ALA A 139 21.35 -0.37 25.09
C ALA A 139 22.59 -0.78 24.29
N ASP A 140 23.71 -0.12 24.54
CA ASP A 140 25.03 -0.56 24.15
C ASP A 140 25.62 -1.39 25.29
N LEU A 141 25.91 -2.66 25.01
CA LEU A 141 26.41 -3.66 25.97
C LEU A 141 27.88 -4.05 25.66
N ASP A 142 28.71 -3.12 25.24
CA ASP A 142 30.11 -3.28 24.81
C ASP A 142 30.28 -4.17 23.57
N ALA A 143 29.85 -5.43 23.63
CA ALA A 143 30.00 -6.41 22.56
C ALA A 143 28.71 -6.58 21.70
N PHE A 144 27.60 -6.04 22.18
CA PHE A 144 26.27 -6.18 21.55
C PHE A 144 25.49 -4.89 21.66
N TYR A 145 24.63 -4.64 20.66
CA TYR A 145 23.60 -3.60 20.68
C TYR A 145 22.25 -4.29 20.88
N LEU A 146 21.51 -3.87 21.87
CA LEU A 146 20.19 -4.43 22.20
C LEU A 146 19.14 -3.36 21.99
N ASP A 147 18.14 -3.65 21.15
CA ASP A 147 16.92 -2.89 21.07
C ASP A 147 15.73 -3.76 21.48
N ALA A 148 14.79 -3.20 22.23
CA ALA A 148 13.56 -3.88 22.61
C ALA A 148 12.39 -2.89 22.61
N GLY A 149 11.24 -3.36 22.18
CA GLY A 149 10.00 -2.59 22.13
C GLY A 149 8.82 -3.42 22.63
N PHE A 150 7.87 -2.73 23.25
CA PHE A 150 6.61 -3.30 23.67
C PHE A 150 5.50 -2.28 23.39
N ARG A 151 4.35 -2.76 22.89
CA ARG A 151 3.19 -1.95 22.56
C ARG A 151 1.92 -2.64 23.08
N LEU A 152 1.00 -1.84 23.61
CA LEU A 152 -0.37 -2.22 23.95
C LEU A 152 -1.31 -1.26 23.23
N ASP A 153 -2.33 -1.79 22.60
CA ASP A 153 -3.38 -1.00 21.97
C ASP A 153 -4.73 -1.41 22.54
N GLN A 154 -5.58 -0.42 22.79
CA GLN A 154 -7.01 -0.58 23.04
C GLN A 154 -7.72 0.00 21.83
N ILE A 155 -8.54 -0.82 21.17
CA ILE A 155 -9.11 -0.48 19.87
C ILE A 155 -10.60 -0.73 19.90
N GLU A 156 -11.39 0.30 19.57
CA GLU A 156 -12.82 0.20 19.37
C GLU A 156 -13.14 0.57 17.91
N ARG A 157 -13.89 -0.32 17.22
CA ARG A 157 -14.36 -0.10 15.85
C ARG A 157 -15.84 -0.31 15.77
N THR A 158 -16.58 0.72 15.38
CA THR A 158 -18.02 0.66 15.20
C THR A 158 -18.37 0.85 13.73
N GLY A 159 -19.38 0.12 13.28
CA GLY A 159 -19.87 0.21 11.91
C GLY A 159 -21.15 -0.56 11.73
N SER A 160 -21.63 -0.62 10.50
CA SER A 160 -22.81 -1.39 10.17
C SER A 160 -22.72 -1.94 8.75
N VAL A 161 -23.45 -3.03 8.51
CA VAL A 161 -23.62 -3.65 7.19
C VAL A 161 -25.10 -3.66 6.86
N THR A 162 -25.44 -3.26 5.63
CA THR A 162 -26.82 -3.31 5.13
C THR A 162 -27.02 -4.64 4.40
N ASP A 163 -28.05 -5.40 4.77
CA ASP A 163 -28.49 -6.57 4.02
C ASP A 163 -29.18 -6.10 2.72
N GLU A 164 -28.60 -6.40 1.57
CA GLU A 164 -29.08 -5.96 0.26
C GLU A 164 -30.45 -6.57 -0.08
N ASP A 165 -30.73 -7.80 0.35
CA ASP A 165 -32.00 -8.50 0.05
C ASP A 165 -33.21 -7.92 0.82
N HIS A 166 -32.98 -7.43 2.04
CA HIS A 166 -34.05 -7.03 2.93
C HIS A 166 -33.98 -5.54 3.34
N GLY A 167 -32.85 -4.88 3.11
CA GLY A 167 -32.60 -3.51 3.53
C GLY A 167 -32.48 -3.34 5.06
N ASP A 168 -32.33 -4.45 5.80
CA ASP A 168 -32.08 -4.42 7.22
C ASP A 168 -30.62 -4.01 7.50
N VAL A 169 -30.39 -3.22 8.57
CA VAL A 169 -29.05 -2.74 8.94
C VAL A 169 -28.61 -3.41 10.22
N ASP A 170 -27.53 -4.19 10.13
CA ASP A 170 -26.88 -4.81 11.27
C ASP A 170 -25.74 -3.94 11.79
N TYR A 171 -25.75 -3.63 13.09
CA TYR A 171 -24.74 -2.81 13.76
C TYR A 171 -23.74 -3.68 14.50
N TYR A 172 -22.46 -3.34 14.35
CA TYR A 172 -21.34 -4.06 14.94
C TYR A 172 -20.46 -3.14 15.77
N ASN A 173 -19.90 -3.71 16.82
CA ASN A 173 -18.85 -3.09 17.63
C ASN A 173 -17.78 -4.14 17.91
N LEU A 174 -16.54 -3.86 17.47
CA LEU A 174 -15.35 -4.60 17.84
C LEU A 174 -14.62 -3.77 18.91
N ASP A 175 -14.50 -4.29 20.12
CA ASP A 175 -13.76 -3.69 21.24
C ASP A 175 -12.82 -4.76 21.78
N ASP A 176 -11.51 -4.60 21.53
CA ASP A 176 -10.47 -5.56 21.92
C ASP A 176 -9.12 -4.87 22.11
N ASP A 177 -8.23 -5.58 22.80
CA ASP A 177 -6.86 -5.14 23.08
C ASP A 177 -5.86 -5.95 22.24
N THR A 178 -4.79 -5.31 21.78
CA THR A 178 -3.66 -6.03 21.17
C THR A 178 -2.37 -5.76 21.93
N ASN A 179 -1.44 -6.70 21.83
CA ASN A 179 -0.09 -6.54 22.38
C ASN A 179 0.96 -6.95 21.35
N SER A 180 2.01 -6.15 21.25
CA SER A 180 3.11 -6.42 20.34
C SER A 180 4.43 -6.23 21.05
N PHE A 181 5.43 -7.04 20.70
CA PHE A 181 6.78 -6.85 21.20
C PHE A 181 7.81 -7.16 20.12
N ALA A 182 8.99 -6.54 20.25
CA ALA A 182 10.12 -6.77 19.39
C ALA A 182 11.42 -6.74 20.21
N ILE A 183 12.38 -7.55 19.76
CA ILE A 183 13.74 -7.55 20.29
C ILE A 183 14.72 -7.71 19.14
N SER A 184 15.80 -6.95 19.17
CA SER A 184 16.87 -7.00 18.19
C SER A 184 18.22 -7.02 18.91
N LEU A 185 19.13 -7.88 18.43
CA LEU A 185 20.48 -8.01 18.94
C LEU A 185 21.48 -7.84 17.81
N GLY A 186 22.21 -6.73 17.86
CA GLY A 186 23.28 -6.40 16.93
C GLY A 186 24.66 -6.67 17.49
N ARG A 187 25.63 -6.97 16.63
CA ARG A 187 27.03 -7.13 16.98
C ARG A 187 27.95 -6.77 15.82
N ASP A 188 29.03 -6.04 16.13
CA ASP A 188 30.14 -5.88 15.20
C ASP A 188 31.01 -7.13 15.22
N LEU A 189 31.04 -7.85 14.10
CA LEU A 189 31.88 -9.05 13.91
C LEU A 189 33.30 -8.65 13.57
N THR A 190 33.47 -7.54 12.86
CA THR A 190 34.74 -6.86 12.54
C THR A 190 34.49 -5.35 12.51
N ASP A 191 35.54 -4.55 12.31
CA ASP A 191 35.43 -3.08 12.14
C ASP A 191 34.52 -2.66 10.95
N SER A 192 34.28 -3.55 9.98
CA SER A 192 33.52 -3.29 8.77
C SER A 192 32.32 -4.20 8.59
N LEU A 193 32.08 -5.19 9.46
CA LEU A 193 30.99 -6.14 9.33
C LEU A 193 30.15 -6.17 10.61
N ASN A 194 28.90 -5.78 10.48
CA ASN A 194 27.89 -5.89 11.53
C ASN A 194 26.88 -7.00 11.19
N MET A 195 26.36 -7.66 12.22
CA MET A 195 25.25 -8.62 12.14
C MET A 195 24.16 -8.19 13.12
N ASN A 196 22.92 -8.25 12.68
CA ASN A 196 21.74 -8.04 13.49
C ASN A 196 20.80 -9.25 13.39
N ILE A 197 20.19 -9.64 14.50
CA ILE A 197 19.17 -10.68 14.57
C ILE A 197 17.96 -10.06 15.25
N GLY A 198 16.81 -10.09 14.57
CA GLY A 198 15.54 -9.55 15.05
C GLY A 198 14.51 -10.66 15.29
N PHE A 199 13.63 -10.41 16.26
CA PHE A 199 12.39 -11.12 16.45
C PHE A 199 11.30 -10.12 16.85
N ALA A 200 10.13 -10.24 16.24
CA ALA A 200 8.95 -9.44 16.61
C ALA A 200 7.70 -10.29 16.55
N SER A 201 6.83 -10.14 17.54
CA SER A 201 5.46 -10.65 17.53
C SER A 201 4.52 -9.44 17.53
N VAL A 202 3.70 -9.30 16.49
CA VAL A 202 2.86 -8.13 16.27
C VAL A 202 1.41 -8.57 16.10
N GLU A 203 0.53 -8.04 16.94
CA GLU A 203 -0.91 -8.25 16.80
C GLU A 203 -1.58 -7.06 16.10
N ARG A 204 -2.57 -7.33 15.27
CA ARG A 204 -3.40 -6.35 14.54
C ARG A 204 -4.87 -6.78 14.54
N LEU A 205 -5.79 -5.90 14.88
CA LEU A 205 -7.21 -6.13 14.66
C LEU A 205 -7.61 -5.79 13.21
N PRO A 206 -8.68 -6.43 12.67
CA PRO A 206 -9.20 -6.13 11.34
C PRO A 206 -9.61 -4.66 11.23
N SER A 207 -9.31 -4.01 10.11
CA SER A 207 -9.74 -2.62 9.82
C SER A 207 -11.24 -2.52 9.59
N VAL A 208 -11.80 -1.30 9.64
CA VAL A 208 -13.23 -1.06 9.33
C VAL A 208 -13.61 -1.53 7.93
N ILE A 209 -12.69 -1.42 6.96
CA ILE A 209 -12.87 -1.89 5.59
C ILE A 209 -13.00 -3.42 5.56
N GLU A 210 -12.08 -4.14 6.21
CA GLU A 210 -12.08 -5.60 6.27
C GLU A 210 -13.33 -6.16 6.99
N LEU A 211 -13.89 -5.37 7.92
CA LEU A 211 -15.07 -5.76 8.69
C LEU A 211 -16.40 -5.42 7.98
N TYR A 212 -16.52 -4.22 7.41
CA TYR A 212 -17.84 -3.63 7.11
C TYR A 212 -18.04 -3.27 5.62
N MET A 213 -17.05 -3.52 4.75
CA MET A 213 -17.25 -3.34 3.33
C MET A 213 -18.36 -4.26 2.81
N ASN A 214 -19.27 -3.77 1.98
CA ASN A 214 -20.35 -4.55 1.39
C ASN A 214 -20.92 -3.82 0.18
N GLY A 215 -20.47 -4.19 -1.01
CA GLY A 215 -21.02 -3.63 -2.24
C GLY A 215 -20.03 -3.47 -3.40
N PRO A 216 -20.46 -2.82 -4.48
CA PRO A 216 -19.68 -2.69 -5.70
C PRO A 216 -18.52 -1.68 -5.54
N HIS A 217 -17.31 -2.13 -5.77
CA HIS A 217 -16.11 -1.28 -5.85
C HIS A 217 -15.63 -1.25 -7.30
N LEU A 218 -16.20 -0.36 -8.10
CA LEU A 218 -15.98 -0.33 -9.56
C LEU A 218 -14.53 -0.08 -9.92
N ALA A 219 -13.80 0.73 -9.13
CA ALA A 219 -12.38 0.99 -9.36
C ALA A 219 -11.50 -0.28 -9.29
N THR A 220 -11.97 -1.34 -8.59
CA THR A 220 -11.30 -2.65 -8.54
C THR A 220 -11.97 -3.69 -9.43
N GLY A 221 -13.16 -3.39 -9.99
CA GLY A 221 -13.98 -4.32 -10.76
C GLY A 221 -14.54 -5.46 -9.89
N ARG A 222 -14.83 -5.20 -8.61
CA ARG A 222 -15.23 -6.22 -7.62
C ARG A 222 -16.47 -5.83 -6.86
N LEU A 223 -17.24 -6.86 -6.50
CA LEU A 223 -18.23 -6.80 -5.43
C LEU A 223 -17.52 -7.29 -4.16
N GLU A 224 -17.15 -6.36 -3.30
CA GLU A 224 -16.31 -6.63 -2.13
C GLU A 224 -17.16 -6.80 -0.88
N THR A 225 -16.93 -7.89 -0.13
CA THR A 225 -17.66 -8.20 1.11
C THR A 225 -16.68 -8.36 2.27
N GLY A 226 -16.85 -7.51 3.29
CA GLY A 226 -16.18 -7.60 4.57
C GLY A 226 -16.75 -8.73 5.44
N ASN A 227 -16.07 -8.99 6.56
CA ASN A 227 -16.53 -10.02 7.49
C ASN A 227 -16.44 -9.50 8.93
N PRO A 228 -17.59 -9.17 9.57
CA PRO A 228 -17.61 -8.67 10.94
C PRO A 228 -17.13 -9.67 12.00
N ASN A 229 -16.87 -10.93 11.63
CA ASN A 229 -16.41 -11.99 12.54
C ASN A 229 -14.90 -12.27 12.42
N LEU A 230 -14.15 -11.46 11.67
CA LEU A 230 -12.70 -11.58 11.60
C LEU A 230 -12.07 -11.39 12.97
N LYS A 231 -11.00 -12.16 13.23
CA LYS A 231 -10.21 -12.09 14.45
C LYS A 231 -8.96 -11.26 14.21
N GLY A 232 -8.26 -10.88 15.28
CA GLY A 232 -6.94 -10.29 15.18
C GLY A 232 -5.95 -11.23 14.48
N GLU A 233 -5.06 -10.66 13.68
CA GLU A 233 -3.87 -11.33 13.15
C GLU A 233 -2.75 -11.29 14.17
N THR A 234 -1.92 -12.34 14.20
CA THR A 234 -0.65 -12.34 14.93
C THR A 234 0.46 -12.69 13.95
N SER A 235 1.47 -11.82 13.84
CA SER A 235 2.58 -11.93 12.91
C SER A 235 3.88 -12.12 13.67
N ASP A 236 4.47 -13.32 13.62
CA ASP A 236 5.73 -13.68 14.23
C ASP A 236 6.86 -13.57 13.20
N ASN A 237 7.68 -12.52 13.33
CA ASN A 237 8.75 -12.18 12.40
C ASN A 237 10.11 -12.57 12.98
N PHE A 238 10.93 -13.26 12.21
CA PHE A 238 12.34 -13.49 12.49
C PHE A 238 13.19 -13.02 11.31
N ASP A 239 14.23 -12.22 11.61
CA ASP A 239 15.17 -11.75 10.60
C ASP A 239 16.62 -11.85 11.04
N ILE A 240 17.51 -11.97 10.03
CA ILE A 240 18.95 -11.85 10.21
C ILE A 240 19.53 -10.98 9.10
N THR A 241 20.24 -9.92 9.50
CA THR A 241 20.83 -8.95 8.58
C THR A 241 22.33 -8.84 8.79
N PHE A 242 23.09 -8.85 7.70
CA PHE A 242 24.52 -8.59 7.66
C PHE A 242 24.78 -7.29 6.90
N ASN A 243 25.53 -6.37 7.48
CA ASN A 243 25.95 -5.12 6.87
C ASN A 243 27.47 -5.05 6.84
N TYR A 244 28.04 -4.89 5.67
CA TYR A 244 29.46 -4.66 5.45
C TYR A 244 29.69 -3.29 4.86
N ASP A 245 30.61 -2.49 5.42
CA ASP A 245 31.05 -1.20 4.91
C ASP A 245 32.50 -0.95 5.30
N ASP A 246 33.40 -0.80 4.29
CA ASP A 246 34.80 -0.43 4.49
C ASP A 246 35.12 0.99 3.99
N GLY A 247 34.07 1.77 3.66
CA GLY A 247 34.14 3.14 3.13
C GLY A 247 34.08 3.20 1.61
N ASP A 248 34.68 2.27 0.87
CA ASP A 248 34.60 2.19 -0.58
C ASP A 248 33.58 1.14 -1.05
N PHE A 249 33.58 -0.03 -0.42
CA PHE A 249 32.69 -1.13 -0.77
C PHE A 249 31.66 -1.34 0.37
N PHE A 250 30.41 -1.52 -0.02
CA PHE A 250 29.34 -1.87 0.92
C PHE A 250 28.54 -3.07 0.42
N ALA A 251 28.02 -3.84 1.35
CA ALA A 251 27.11 -4.95 1.08
C ALA A 251 26.11 -5.11 2.23
N MET A 252 24.88 -5.43 1.89
CA MET A 252 23.84 -5.80 2.83
C MET A 252 23.20 -7.10 2.37
N ALA A 253 22.91 -8.00 3.32
CA ALA A 253 22.09 -9.18 3.08
C ALA A 253 21.15 -9.37 4.26
N SER A 254 19.85 -9.41 4.01
CA SER A 254 18.80 -9.67 4.98
C SER A 254 17.99 -10.88 4.54
N PHE A 255 17.68 -11.76 5.50
CA PHE A 255 16.82 -12.93 5.32
C PHE A 255 15.75 -12.89 6.39
N TYR A 256 14.51 -13.16 6.02
CA TYR A 256 13.39 -13.12 6.96
C TYR A 256 12.39 -14.24 6.72
N ILE A 257 11.71 -14.62 7.79
CA ILE A 257 10.52 -15.47 7.80
C ILE A 257 9.49 -14.76 8.68
N ASN A 258 8.26 -14.76 8.24
CA ASN A 258 7.13 -14.20 8.94
C ASN A 258 5.97 -15.19 8.90
N ASP A 259 5.64 -15.78 10.05
CA ASP A 259 4.48 -16.65 10.24
C ASP A 259 3.32 -15.77 10.73
N VAL A 260 2.18 -15.83 10.03
CA VAL A 260 1.01 -15.02 10.34
C VAL A 260 -0.19 -15.93 10.63
N ASP A 261 -0.61 -15.94 11.89
CA ASP A 261 -1.86 -16.58 12.28
C ASP A 261 -3.06 -15.68 11.91
N ASN A 262 -4.11 -16.27 11.35
CA ASN A 262 -5.32 -15.56 10.90
C ASN A 262 -5.03 -14.40 9.91
N TYR A 263 -4.13 -14.58 8.97
CA TYR A 263 -3.84 -13.57 7.94
C TYR A 263 -5.12 -13.18 7.18
N ILE A 264 -5.42 -11.89 7.13
CA ILE A 264 -6.63 -11.35 6.47
C ILE A 264 -6.29 -11.01 5.01
N SER A 265 -7.08 -11.56 4.10
CA SER A 265 -6.87 -11.36 2.67
C SER A 265 -8.19 -11.22 1.94
N LEU A 266 -8.21 -10.36 0.91
CA LEU A 266 -9.35 -10.26 -0.02
C LEU A 266 -9.12 -11.27 -1.15
N ILE A 267 -9.98 -12.27 -1.25
CA ILE A 267 -9.89 -13.39 -2.21
C ILE A 267 -11.02 -13.28 -3.21
N ASP A 268 -10.66 -13.37 -4.50
CA ASP A 268 -11.62 -13.47 -5.60
C ASP A 268 -12.32 -14.84 -5.54
N MET A 269 -13.65 -14.82 -5.47
CA MET A 269 -14.46 -16.03 -5.40
C MET A 269 -14.76 -16.53 -6.80
N HIS A 270 -14.44 -17.79 -7.07
CA HIS A 270 -14.86 -18.46 -8.29
C HIS A 270 -16.19 -19.14 -8.07
N ASP A 271 -17.16 -18.86 -8.91
CA ASP A 271 -18.34 -19.69 -9.03
C ASP A 271 -17.92 -21.01 -9.66
N ASP A 272 -17.77 -22.09 -8.86
CA ASP A 272 -17.67 -23.44 -9.38
C ASP A 272 -19.00 -23.77 -10.09
N HIS A 273 -19.07 -23.43 -11.38
CA HIS A 273 -20.11 -23.97 -12.25
C HIS A 273 -19.79 -25.44 -12.49
N ASP A 274 -20.10 -26.29 -11.49
CA ASP A 274 -20.34 -27.69 -11.74
C ASP A 274 -21.52 -27.77 -12.73
N ASP A 275 -21.21 -28.27 -13.94
CA ASP A 275 -22.16 -28.60 -14.99
C ASP A 275 -23.28 -29.52 -14.46
N HIS A 276 -24.28 -28.95 -13.80
CA HIS A 276 -25.55 -29.61 -13.60
C HIS A 276 -26.57 -29.00 -14.56
N ASP A 277 -26.68 -29.63 -15.75
CA ASP A 277 -27.87 -29.60 -16.60
C ASP A 277 -29.10 -30.04 -15.76
N ASP A 278 -29.76 -29.12 -15.10
CA ASP A 278 -31.11 -29.27 -14.62
C ASP A 278 -31.99 -28.14 -15.16
N GLU A 279 -32.64 -28.45 -16.28
CA GLU A 279 -33.79 -27.73 -16.82
C GLU A 279 -34.91 -27.68 -15.76
N HIS A 280 -35.03 -26.63 -14.97
CA HIS A 280 -36.31 -26.20 -14.42
C HIS A 280 -36.26 -24.67 -14.24
N GLY A 281 -36.95 -24.01 -15.19
CA GLY A 281 -37.28 -22.60 -15.06
C GLY A 281 -38.22 -22.36 -13.88
N ASP A 282 -37.89 -21.36 -13.10
CA ASP A 282 -38.85 -20.47 -12.45
C ASP A 282 -38.30 -19.06 -12.56
N GLU A 283 -38.89 -18.29 -13.48
CA GLU A 283 -38.68 -16.85 -13.67
C GLU A 283 -39.22 -16.10 -12.45
N HIS A 284 -38.37 -15.71 -11.53
CA HIS A 284 -38.52 -14.58 -10.62
C HIS A 284 -37.11 -14.16 -10.18
N GLY A 285 -36.30 -13.61 -11.10
CA GLY A 285 -35.10 -12.85 -10.78
C GLY A 285 -35.52 -11.42 -10.51
N ASP A 286 -35.16 -10.88 -9.37
CA ASP A 286 -35.32 -9.46 -9.06
C ASP A 286 -34.40 -8.65 -9.98
N GLU A 287 -34.93 -7.58 -10.60
CA GLU A 287 -34.28 -6.75 -11.62
C GLU A 287 -33.02 -6.01 -11.09
N HIS A 288 -32.65 -6.13 -9.82
CA HIS A 288 -31.47 -5.50 -9.20
C HIS A 288 -30.16 -6.31 -9.31
N ASP A 289 -30.24 -7.61 -9.61
CA ASP A 289 -29.04 -8.49 -9.71
C ASP A 289 -28.29 -8.37 -11.06
N GLU A 290 -28.86 -7.70 -12.07
CA GLU A 290 -28.23 -7.64 -13.40
C GLU A 290 -27.17 -6.54 -13.52
N GLU A 291 -27.25 -5.46 -12.75
CA GLU A 291 -26.37 -4.29 -12.88
C GLU A 291 -24.91 -4.61 -12.52
N PHE A 292 -24.66 -5.32 -11.43
CA PHE A 292 -23.33 -5.67 -10.95
C PHE A 292 -22.92 -7.13 -11.20
N ALA A 293 -23.70 -7.88 -12.00
CA ALA A 293 -23.42 -9.30 -12.30
C ALA A 293 -22.09 -9.52 -13.04
N HIS A 294 -21.50 -8.47 -13.62
CA HIS A 294 -20.22 -8.52 -14.31
C HIS A 294 -19.01 -8.34 -13.37
N LEU A 295 -19.22 -7.94 -12.11
CA LEU A 295 -18.16 -7.74 -11.15
C LEU A 295 -17.69 -9.08 -10.55
N ILE A 296 -16.39 -9.17 -10.23
CA ILE A 296 -15.81 -10.31 -9.54
C ILE A 296 -16.22 -10.25 -8.07
N LYS A 297 -16.90 -11.29 -7.56
CA LYS A 297 -17.17 -11.40 -6.13
C LYS A 297 -15.87 -11.61 -5.37
N ALA A 298 -15.62 -10.82 -4.32
CA ALA A 298 -14.41 -10.89 -3.51
C ALA A 298 -14.73 -10.74 -2.03
N ASN A 299 -14.25 -11.68 -1.21
CA ASN A 299 -14.54 -11.72 0.22
C ASN A 299 -13.29 -11.58 1.06
N TYR A 300 -13.40 -10.85 2.19
CA TYR A 300 -12.36 -10.86 3.21
C TYR A 300 -12.42 -12.15 4.01
N VAL A 301 -11.36 -12.93 3.95
CA VAL A 301 -11.21 -14.24 4.61
C VAL A 301 -9.95 -14.26 5.48
N GLN A 302 -9.88 -15.24 6.38
CA GLN A 302 -8.70 -15.46 7.23
C GLN A 302 -8.17 -16.87 7.05
N GLU A 303 -6.86 -16.97 6.88
CA GLU A 303 -6.11 -18.21 6.88
C GLU A 303 -4.69 -17.95 7.37
N ASP A 304 -4.05 -18.93 8.01
CA ASP A 304 -2.66 -18.81 8.42
C ASP A 304 -1.76 -18.79 7.18
N ALA A 305 -0.74 -17.92 7.19
CA ALA A 305 0.14 -17.72 6.06
C ALA A 305 1.62 -17.59 6.48
N GLU A 306 2.54 -18.14 5.70
CA GLU A 306 3.97 -17.96 5.85
C GLU A 306 4.52 -17.07 4.73
N PHE A 307 5.29 -16.06 5.10
CA PHE A 307 6.07 -15.22 4.19
C PHE A 307 7.55 -15.44 4.44
N LYS A 308 8.33 -15.66 3.41
CA LYS A 308 9.78 -15.75 3.49
C LYS A 308 10.43 -15.03 2.33
N GLY A 309 11.58 -14.43 2.59
CA GLY A 309 12.27 -13.70 1.55
C GLY A 309 13.67 -13.28 1.94
N TYR A 310 14.30 -12.61 0.97
CA TYR A 310 15.62 -12.04 1.17
C TYR A 310 15.78 -10.73 0.40
N GLU A 311 16.67 -9.88 0.93
CA GLU A 311 17.14 -8.67 0.28
C GLU A 311 18.67 -8.66 0.28
N ILE A 312 19.27 -8.38 -0.87
CA ILE A 312 20.72 -8.27 -1.01
C ILE A 312 21.04 -6.97 -1.76
N GLU A 313 21.97 -6.20 -1.25
CA GLU A 313 22.58 -5.08 -1.95
C GLU A 313 24.11 -5.16 -1.87
N ILE A 314 24.78 -4.93 -2.97
CA ILE A 314 26.23 -4.75 -3.01
C ILE A 314 26.57 -3.53 -3.85
N GLY A 315 27.56 -2.77 -3.42
CA GLY A 315 27.98 -1.59 -4.18
C GLY A 315 29.39 -1.15 -3.87
N ARG A 316 29.89 -0.26 -4.74
CA ARG A 316 31.20 0.32 -4.57
C ARG A 316 31.24 1.76 -5.04
N THR A 317 31.94 2.59 -4.27
CA THR A 317 32.24 3.99 -4.62
C THR A 317 33.66 4.10 -5.17
N PHE A 318 33.80 4.83 -6.24
CA PHE A 318 35.05 5.11 -6.91
C PHE A 318 35.23 6.61 -7.05
N SER A 319 36.41 7.14 -6.72
CA SER A 319 36.73 8.53 -7.06
C SER A 319 36.98 8.64 -8.57
N LEU A 320 36.21 9.46 -9.27
CA LEU A 320 36.28 9.69 -10.70
C LEU A 320 36.40 11.18 -10.99
N GLY A 321 37.59 11.60 -11.36
CA GLY A 321 37.90 13.04 -11.55
C GLY A 321 37.83 13.81 -10.23
N SER A 322 36.94 14.80 -10.16
CA SER A 322 36.67 15.61 -8.95
C SER A 322 35.43 15.17 -8.19
N GLY A 323 34.80 14.09 -8.61
CA GLY A 323 33.59 13.55 -7.99
C GLY A 323 33.72 12.08 -7.63
N ASP A 324 32.67 11.55 -7.01
CA ASP A 324 32.57 10.16 -6.60
C ASP A 324 31.44 9.46 -7.37
N MET A 325 31.76 8.30 -7.93
CA MET A 325 30.83 7.43 -8.66
C MET A 325 30.54 6.20 -7.81
N THR A 326 29.27 5.96 -7.51
CA THR A 326 28.83 4.73 -6.85
C THR A 326 28.05 3.87 -7.84
N VAL A 327 28.39 2.59 -7.88
CA VAL A 327 27.66 1.56 -8.63
C VAL A 327 27.15 0.54 -7.64
N SER A 328 25.87 0.19 -7.69
CA SER A 328 25.29 -0.86 -6.84
C SER A 328 24.39 -1.81 -7.64
N PHE A 329 24.26 -2.99 -7.10
CA PHE A 329 23.32 -4.03 -7.50
C PHE A 329 22.52 -4.43 -6.28
N GLY A 330 21.19 -4.49 -6.42
CA GLY A 330 20.26 -5.02 -5.44
C GLY A 330 19.41 -6.14 -6.03
N ARG A 331 19.02 -7.09 -5.20
CA ARG A 331 18.02 -8.10 -5.49
C ARG A 331 17.15 -8.33 -4.27
N ASP A 332 15.85 -8.39 -4.46
CA ASP A 332 14.87 -8.82 -3.48
C ASP A 332 13.91 -9.85 -4.06
N ASP A 333 13.42 -10.72 -3.18
CA ASP A 333 12.51 -11.79 -3.50
C ASP A 333 11.66 -12.13 -2.28
N VAL A 334 10.37 -12.40 -2.47
CA VAL A 334 9.44 -12.82 -1.44
C VAL A 334 8.52 -13.90 -1.99
N GLU A 335 8.34 -14.95 -1.21
CA GLU A 335 7.36 -16.03 -1.43
C GLU A 335 6.36 -16.00 -0.28
N ALA A 336 5.08 -16.28 -0.56
CA ALA A 336 4.05 -16.38 0.47
C ALA A 336 3.06 -17.48 0.14
N GLU A 337 2.82 -18.35 1.11
CA GLU A 337 1.92 -19.51 0.98
C GLU A 337 0.97 -19.53 2.19
N PHE A 338 -0.28 -19.90 1.94
CA PHE A 338 -1.23 -20.25 2.98
C PHE A 338 -0.92 -21.61 3.60
N SER A 339 -1.49 -21.88 4.76
CA SER A 339 -1.25 -23.14 5.51
C SER A 339 -1.67 -24.39 4.75
N ASP A 340 -2.59 -24.29 3.80
CA ASP A 340 -3.06 -25.35 2.92
C ASP A 340 -2.15 -25.57 1.69
N GLY A 341 -1.13 -24.74 1.48
CA GLY A 341 -0.15 -24.79 0.41
C GLY A 341 -0.53 -24.04 -0.87
N HIS A 342 -1.61 -23.26 -0.86
CA HIS A 342 -1.93 -22.34 -1.95
C HIS A 342 -1.14 -21.04 -1.81
N ASN A 343 -0.81 -20.40 -2.93
CA ASN A 343 -0.11 -19.11 -2.92
C ASN A 343 -1.01 -17.99 -2.37
N VAL A 344 -0.43 -17.09 -1.58
CA VAL A 344 -1.06 -15.83 -1.19
C VAL A 344 -1.17 -14.91 -2.43
N PRO A 345 -2.35 -14.32 -2.71
CA PRO A 345 -2.51 -13.49 -3.91
C PRO A 345 -1.71 -12.19 -3.84
N ARG A 346 -1.39 -11.64 -5.02
CA ARG A 346 -0.80 -10.31 -5.22
C ARG A 346 0.62 -10.13 -4.66
N ILE A 347 1.37 -11.22 -4.54
CA ILE A 347 2.78 -11.21 -4.14
C ILE A 347 3.63 -10.69 -5.32
N ASN A 348 4.43 -9.66 -5.06
CA ASN A 348 5.28 -9.06 -6.09
C ASN A 348 6.40 -10.02 -6.52
N PRO A 349 6.73 -10.07 -7.83
CA PRO A 349 7.83 -10.90 -8.33
C PRO A 349 9.20 -10.39 -7.88
N ALA A 350 10.17 -11.28 -7.89
CA ALA A 350 11.57 -10.96 -7.68
C ALA A 350 12.06 -9.85 -8.63
N ARG A 351 12.95 -9.00 -8.16
CA ARG A 351 13.49 -7.91 -8.97
C ARG A 351 14.98 -7.70 -8.73
N ASN A 352 15.66 -7.29 -9.81
CA ASN A 352 17.05 -6.86 -9.78
C ASN A 352 17.10 -5.33 -10.00
N ILE A 353 17.90 -4.62 -9.21
CA ILE A 353 18.04 -3.17 -9.27
C ILE A 353 19.50 -2.84 -9.51
N TYR A 354 19.82 -2.24 -10.66
CA TYR A 354 21.15 -1.74 -11.00
C TYR A 354 21.15 -0.22 -10.87
N SER A 355 22.03 0.32 -10.06
CA SER A 355 22.11 1.75 -9.81
C SER A 355 23.50 2.30 -10.10
N LEU A 356 23.53 3.50 -10.66
CA LEU A 356 24.74 4.31 -10.81
C LEU A 356 24.43 5.72 -10.32
N SER A 357 25.25 6.25 -9.43
CA SER A 357 25.19 7.66 -9.03
C SER A 357 26.57 8.29 -9.21
N TYR A 358 26.58 9.58 -9.59
CA TYR A 358 27.78 10.39 -9.66
C TYR A 358 27.52 11.73 -8.98
N VAL A 359 28.37 12.05 -8.01
CA VAL A 359 28.30 13.30 -7.24
C VAL A 359 29.57 14.10 -7.48
N GLU A 360 29.44 15.31 -7.98
CA GLU A 360 30.54 16.24 -8.16
C GLU A 360 30.14 17.66 -7.78
N ASN A 361 30.71 18.22 -6.71
CA ASN A 361 30.36 19.53 -6.17
C ASN A 361 28.84 19.63 -5.92
N ASP A 362 28.15 20.49 -6.70
CA ASP A 362 26.72 20.73 -6.62
C ASP A 362 25.90 19.89 -7.62
N TRP A 363 26.52 18.94 -8.31
CA TRP A 363 25.87 18.06 -9.28
C TRP A 363 25.60 16.69 -8.69
N LEU A 364 24.45 16.14 -8.97
CA LEU A 364 24.08 14.75 -8.69
C LEU A 364 23.43 14.15 -9.94
N PHE A 365 24.06 13.14 -10.50
CA PHE A 365 23.47 12.29 -11.52
C PHE A 365 23.10 10.94 -10.91
N LYS A 366 21.91 10.41 -11.27
CA LYS A 366 21.49 9.04 -10.92
C LYS A 366 20.87 8.36 -12.13
N LEU A 367 21.22 7.09 -12.32
CA LEU A 367 20.64 6.18 -13.29
C LEU A 367 20.23 4.90 -12.54
N SER A 368 19.04 4.39 -12.77
CA SER A 368 18.55 3.15 -12.16
C SER A 368 17.81 2.33 -13.19
N LEU A 369 18.20 1.07 -13.33
CA LEU A 369 17.49 0.05 -14.09
C LEU A 369 16.88 -0.94 -13.10
N LYS A 370 15.55 -1.06 -13.09
CA LYS A 370 14.80 -2.08 -12.38
C LYS A 370 14.41 -3.16 -13.41
N ASP A 371 14.84 -4.39 -13.18
CA ASP A 371 14.56 -5.57 -13.98
C ASP A 371 13.69 -6.49 -13.13
N VAL A 372 12.41 -6.55 -13.43
CA VAL A 372 11.37 -7.28 -12.69
C VAL A 372 11.11 -8.58 -13.40
N GLU A 373 11.17 -9.68 -12.66
CA GLU A 373 10.95 -11.02 -13.19
C GLU A 373 9.45 -11.24 -13.49
N LYS A 374 9.13 -12.28 -14.23
CA LYS A 374 7.77 -12.71 -14.44
C LYS A 374 7.19 -13.24 -13.13
N GLN A 375 5.92 -12.92 -12.85
CA GLN A 375 5.18 -13.55 -11.77
C GLN A 375 4.24 -14.62 -12.33
N ASP A 376 4.58 -15.89 -12.09
CA ASP A 376 3.78 -17.05 -12.45
C ASP A 376 3.49 -18.00 -11.27
N ASP A 377 4.03 -17.69 -10.07
CA ASP A 377 3.60 -18.28 -8.80
C ASP A 377 2.41 -17.46 -8.27
N ILE A 378 1.23 -17.76 -8.81
CA ILE A 378 0.00 -16.99 -8.61
C ILE A 378 -1.00 -17.77 -7.76
N ALA A 379 -1.89 -17.03 -7.07
CA ALA A 379 -3.05 -17.62 -6.40
C ALA A 379 -4.11 -18.09 -7.40
N GLU A 380 -5.05 -18.89 -6.94
CA GLU A 380 -6.21 -19.30 -7.73
C GLU A 380 -7.01 -18.08 -8.20
N GLY A 381 -7.38 -18.04 -9.48
CA GLY A 381 -8.07 -16.92 -10.11
C GLY A 381 -7.19 -15.73 -10.46
N GLU A 382 -5.95 -15.70 -10.05
CA GLU A 382 -5.03 -14.63 -10.38
C GLU A 382 -4.44 -14.80 -11.78
N THR A 383 -4.13 -13.69 -12.45
CA THR A 383 -3.47 -13.73 -13.76
C THR A 383 -1.96 -13.53 -13.62
N VAL A 384 -1.22 -14.20 -14.49
CA VAL A 384 0.24 -14.05 -14.63
C VAL A 384 0.59 -12.61 -15.05
N THR A 385 1.72 -12.10 -14.56
CA THR A 385 2.28 -10.81 -14.98
C THR A 385 3.63 -11.01 -15.64
N ASP A 386 3.79 -10.49 -16.86
CA ASP A 386 5.05 -10.60 -17.62
C ASP A 386 6.17 -9.76 -16.97
N SER A 387 7.41 -10.21 -17.18
CA SER A 387 8.60 -9.46 -16.79
C SER A 387 8.72 -8.13 -17.53
N TYR A 388 9.35 -7.12 -16.89
CA TYR A 388 9.60 -5.83 -17.52
C TYR A 388 10.88 -5.18 -17.01
N GLN A 389 11.39 -4.21 -17.77
CA GLN A 389 12.55 -3.40 -17.41
C GLN A 389 12.20 -1.92 -17.38
N MET A 390 12.52 -1.24 -16.29
CA MET A 390 12.23 0.17 -16.12
C MET A 390 13.53 0.96 -15.89
N LEU A 391 13.93 1.78 -16.88
CA LEU A 391 15.09 2.66 -16.78
C LEU A 391 14.66 4.06 -16.36
N ASN A 392 15.25 4.56 -15.28
CA ASN A 392 15.02 5.91 -14.76
C ASN A 392 16.34 6.69 -14.71
N ALA A 393 16.31 7.98 -15.04
CA ALA A 393 17.45 8.87 -14.93
C ALA A 393 17.09 10.19 -14.25
N ARG A 394 18.01 10.75 -13.48
CA ARG A 394 17.83 12.03 -12.78
C ARG A 394 19.14 12.82 -12.78
N LEU A 395 19.05 14.11 -13.12
CA LEU A 395 20.13 15.08 -12.99
C LEU A 395 19.70 16.23 -12.11
N THR A 396 20.44 16.46 -11.03
CA THR A 396 20.16 17.55 -10.08
C THR A 396 21.35 18.51 -10.05
N LYS A 397 21.05 19.81 -10.04
CA LYS A 397 22.02 20.88 -9.80
C LYS A 397 21.55 21.78 -8.66
N VAL A 398 22.44 22.04 -7.73
CA VAL A 398 22.22 23.00 -6.65
C VAL A 398 22.91 24.32 -7.02
N PHE A 399 22.19 25.43 -6.87
CA PHE A 399 22.68 26.79 -7.09
C PHE A 399 22.62 27.57 -5.78
N ASN A 400 23.77 27.91 -5.24
CA ASN A 400 23.89 28.78 -4.07
C ASN A 400 23.72 30.26 -4.48
N MET A 401 22.65 30.90 -4.02
CA MET A 401 22.24 32.26 -4.41
C MET A 401 22.79 33.35 -3.48
N ASN A 402 24.05 33.26 -3.06
CA ASN A 402 24.80 34.28 -2.31
C ASN A 402 23.97 35.09 -1.28
N GLY A 403 23.42 34.42 -0.26
CA GLY A 403 22.64 35.03 0.82
C GLY A 403 21.14 35.20 0.54
N ALA A 404 20.66 34.84 -0.66
CA ALA A 404 19.23 34.79 -0.98
C ALA A 404 18.62 33.38 -0.82
N GLY A 405 19.44 32.36 -0.54
CA GLY A 405 18.99 30.99 -0.38
C GLY A 405 19.64 30.02 -1.35
N GLU A 406 19.05 28.85 -1.49
CA GLU A 406 19.50 27.75 -2.34
C GLU A 406 18.40 27.36 -3.33
N LEU A 407 18.73 27.33 -4.64
CA LEU A 407 17.84 26.81 -5.69
C LEU A 407 18.34 25.43 -6.13
N LYS A 408 17.50 24.42 -5.99
CA LYS A 408 17.72 23.07 -6.47
C LYS A 408 16.87 22.83 -7.72
N VAL A 409 17.52 22.50 -8.82
CA VAL A 409 16.88 22.16 -10.10
C VAL A 409 17.13 20.69 -10.39
N THR A 410 16.07 19.92 -10.59
CA THR A 410 16.15 18.51 -10.94
C THR A 410 15.41 18.27 -12.26
N ILE A 411 16.07 17.64 -13.21
CA ILE A 411 15.48 17.11 -14.45
C ILE A 411 15.47 15.59 -14.30
N PHE A 412 14.37 14.96 -14.67
CA PHE A 412 14.25 13.50 -14.57
C PHE A 412 13.48 12.91 -15.73
N GLY A 413 13.73 11.64 -15.99
CA GLY A 413 12.94 10.80 -16.89
C GLY A 413 12.66 9.47 -16.21
N THR A 414 11.44 9.00 -16.32
CA THR A 414 10.97 7.71 -15.81
C THR A 414 10.52 6.84 -16.96
N ASN A 415 10.66 5.52 -16.79
CA ASN A 415 10.34 4.54 -17.82
C ASN A 415 10.93 4.91 -19.21
N LEU A 416 12.22 5.22 -19.26
CA LEU A 416 12.89 5.69 -20.48
C LEU A 416 12.90 4.66 -21.62
N LEU A 417 12.69 3.38 -21.29
CA LEU A 417 12.55 2.30 -22.27
C LEU A 417 11.17 2.24 -22.89
N ASP A 418 10.17 2.91 -22.29
CA ASP A 418 8.76 2.93 -22.72
C ASP A 418 8.10 1.55 -22.65
N GLU A 419 8.44 0.81 -21.60
CA GLU A 419 7.90 -0.53 -21.35
C GLU A 419 6.45 -0.45 -20.88
N ALA A 420 5.61 -1.38 -21.34
CA ALA A 420 4.26 -1.60 -20.83
C ALA A 420 4.33 -2.42 -19.54
N ALA A 421 4.81 -1.79 -18.47
CA ALA A 421 4.98 -2.44 -17.17
C ALA A 421 3.65 -2.55 -16.42
N ARG A 422 3.45 -3.64 -15.68
CA ARG A 422 2.27 -3.89 -14.84
C ARG A 422 2.66 -4.18 -13.42
N ASN A 423 1.94 -3.61 -12.46
CA ASN A 423 2.14 -3.90 -11.04
C ASN A 423 1.34 -5.16 -10.68
N HIS A 424 2.03 -6.26 -10.34
CA HIS A 424 1.38 -7.52 -10.01
C HIS A 424 0.41 -7.41 -8.83
N SER A 425 0.72 -6.60 -7.83
CA SER A 425 -0.14 -6.41 -6.65
C SER A 425 -1.42 -5.58 -6.91
N SER A 426 -1.60 -5.02 -8.12
CA SER A 426 -2.80 -4.25 -8.45
C SER A 426 -3.97 -5.16 -8.80
N PHE A 427 -5.15 -4.86 -8.29
CA PHE A 427 -6.40 -5.54 -8.65
C PHE A 427 -6.75 -5.38 -10.14
N VAL A 428 -6.39 -4.24 -10.73
CA VAL A 428 -6.66 -3.88 -12.13
C VAL A 428 -5.40 -3.94 -12.99
N LYS A 429 -4.49 -4.85 -12.68
CA LYS A 429 -3.19 -4.97 -13.38
C LYS A 429 -3.32 -5.25 -14.87
N ASN A 430 -4.41 -5.89 -15.29
CA ASN A 430 -4.64 -6.22 -16.70
C ASN A 430 -5.10 -5.00 -17.51
N GLU A 431 -5.85 -4.10 -16.90
CA GLU A 431 -6.46 -2.91 -17.50
C GLU A 431 -5.52 -1.71 -17.42
N VAL A 432 -4.86 -1.51 -16.25
CA VAL A 432 -4.10 -0.30 -15.95
C VAL A 432 -2.60 -0.60 -15.87
N PRO A 433 -1.81 -0.34 -16.92
CA PRO A 433 -0.37 -0.42 -16.89
C PRO A 433 0.23 0.74 -16.07
N LEU A 434 1.47 0.55 -15.58
CA LEU A 434 2.24 1.65 -15.01
C LEU A 434 2.49 2.74 -16.05
N PRO A 435 2.70 4.01 -15.63
CA PRO A 435 2.91 5.11 -16.56
C PRO A 435 4.03 4.84 -17.58
N GLY A 436 3.75 5.11 -18.84
CA GLY A 436 4.74 5.04 -19.91
C GLY A 436 5.87 6.07 -19.73
N ARG A 437 6.68 6.26 -20.75
CA ARG A 437 7.83 7.20 -20.70
C ARG A 437 7.41 8.61 -20.32
N ASN A 438 8.04 9.13 -19.28
CA ASN A 438 7.73 10.46 -18.76
C ASN A 438 9.00 11.27 -18.51
N TYR A 439 8.92 12.59 -18.72
CA TYR A 439 9.99 13.55 -18.44
C TYR A 439 9.44 14.69 -17.59
N GLY A 440 10.22 15.13 -16.63
CA GLY A 440 9.82 16.21 -15.75
C GLY A 440 10.96 17.08 -15.26
N ALA A 441 10.59 18.24 -14.73
CA ALA A 441 11.50 19.13 -14.02
C ALA A 441 10.89 19.55 -12.68
N LYS A 442 11.72 19.58 -11.63
CA LYS A 442 11.34 20.03 -10.29
C LYS A 442 12.26 21.16 -9.86
N PHE A 443 11.66 22.24 -9.38
CA PHE A 443 12.34 23.38 -8.80
C PHE A 443 12.04 23.44 -7.31
N SER A 444 13.07 23.55 -6.47
CA SER A 444 12.91 23.70 -5.03
C SER A 444 13.80 24.86 -4.57
N PHE A 445 13.20 25.83 -3.90
CA PHE A 445 13.91 26.99 -3.37
C PHE A 445 13.82 27.02 -1.84
N LYS A 446 14.98 27.13 -1.19
CA LYS A 446 15.09 27.26 0.26
C LYS A 446 15.72 28.64 0.55
N PHE A 447 14.99 29.50 1.25
CA PHE A 447 15.38 30.87 1.65
C PHE A 447 15.66 30.95 3.14
#